data_f32bdc9a84c1fba00137cdbf6f0543f7
#
_entry.id   f32bdc9a84c1fba00137cdbf6f0543f7
#
_cell.length_a   1.000
_cell.length_b   1.000
_cell.length_c   1.000
_cell.angle_alpha   90.00
_cell.angle_beta   90.00
_cell.angle_gamma   90.00
#
_symmetry.space_group_name_H-M   'P 1'
#
loop_
_entity.id
_entity.type
_entity.pdbx_description
1 polymer ?
#
loop_
_entity_poly.entity_id
_entity_poly.type
_entity_poly.pdbx_seq_one_letter_code
_entity_poly.pdbx_strand_id
1 'polypeptide(L)'
;MILKANNIGFYYDPKQKFQIPDIHLGAGDQMLILGKSGSGKTTILNIIAGLLKPKSGNVEISGTDIYSLKGSQLDKFRGKNIGIIFQKPHILAPLTVEENLQLANFFVKENTQLIEPLLKELGIWDKRKARISTLSEGEAQRVSIARALVNRPKLILADEPTASLDDENAAAVVRLLQVQAKKYNAALIIVTHDQRVKDHISNQIIIGGQS
;
A
#
# COMPACT_ATOMS: atom_id res chain seq x y z
N MET A 1 -11.02 -4.87 14.20
CA MET A 1 -10.03 -5.55 13.36
C MET A 1 -10.20 -5.02 11.93
N ILE A 2 -9.10 -4.52 11.32
CA ILE A 2 -9.11 -4.02 9.94
C ILE A 2 -8.70 -5.14 8.98
N LEU A 3 -7.64 -5.89 9.30
CA LEU A 3 -7.16 -6.99 8.47
C LEU A 3 -7.10 -8.28 9.27
N LYS A 4 -7.58 -9.37 8.67
CA LYS A 4 -7.29 -10.75 9.06
C LYS A 4 -6.90 -11.54 7.81
N ALA A 5 -5.72 -12.09 7.79
CA ALA A 5 -5.24 -13.00 6.77
C ALA A 5 -4.82 -14.30 7.46
N ASN A 6 -5.52 -15.39 7.19
CA ASN A 6 -5.36 -16.65 7.91
C ASN A 6 -5.05 -17.79 6.96
N ASN A 7 -4.10 -18.63 7.34
CA ASN A 7 -3.74 -19.88 6.63
C ASN A 7 -3.47 -19.68 5.14
N ILE A 8 -2.88 -18.53 4.78
CA ILE A 8 -2.61 -18.19 3.39
C ILE A 8 -1.51 -19.07 2.83
N GLY A 9 -1.87 -19.93 1.90
CA GLY A 9 -0.93 -20.71 1.11
C GLY A 9 -0.88 -20.23 -0.34
N PHE A 10 0.32 -20.12 -0.88
CA PHE A 10 0.53 -19.71 -2.27
C PHE A 10 1.73 -20.41 -2.90
N TYR A 11 1.69 -20.57 -4.22
CA TYR A 11 2.80 -21.06 -5.04
C TYR A 11 2.59 -20.65 -6.50
N TYR A 12 3.67 -20.26 -7.16
CA TYR A 12 3.74 -20.15 -8.62
C TYR A 12 4.05 -21.51 -9.25
N ASP A 13 5.00 -22.26 -8.65
CA ASP A 13 5.34 -23.62 -9.00
C ASP A 13 4.90 -24.55 -7.84
N PRO A 14 4.16 -25.64 -8.11
CA PRO A 14 3.76 -26.61 -7.08
C PRO A 14 4.91 -27.15 -6.23
N LYS A 15 6.16 -27.11 -6.73
CA LYS A 15 7.35 -27.52 -6.00
C LYS A 15 7.86 -26.47 -5.00
N GLN A 16 7.41 -25.21 -5.13
CA GLN A 16 7.85 -24.09 -4.30
C GLN A 16 6.66 -23.48 -3.55
N LYS A 17 6.09 -24.27 -2.65
CA LYS A 17 4.99 -23.80 -1.79
C LYS A 17 5.56 -22.95 -0.67
N PHE A 18 4.93 -21.81 -0.40
CA PHE A 18 5.21 -21.05 0.79
C PHE A 18 3.93 -20.70 1.56
N GLN A 19 4.08 -20.73 2.85
CA GLN A 19 3.04 -20.40 3.81
C GLN A 19 3.28 -18.99 4.31
N ILE A 20 2.25 -18.16 4.27
CA ILE A 20 2.30 -16.81 4.80
C ILE A 20 1.88 -16.89 6.27
N PRO A 21 2.64 -16.31 7.21
CA PRO A 21 2.20 -16.19 8.60
C PRO A 21 0.84 -15.50 8.70
N ASP A 22 0.05 -15.87 9.69
CA ASP A 22 -1.22 -15.20 9.95
C ASP A 22 -0.97 -13.73 10.32
N ILE A 23 -1.74 -12.83 9.71
CA ILE A 23 -1.62 -11.39 9.90
C ILE A 23 -2.93 -10.82 10.41
N HIS A 24 -2.87 -10.20 11.59
CA HIS A 24 -4.01 -9.56 12.22
C HIS A 24 -3.66 -8.13 12.60
N LEU A 25 -4.41 -7.15 12.07
CA LEU A 25 -4.19 -5.73 12.35
C LEU A 25 -5.50 -5.04 12.70
N GLY A 26 -5.48 -4.27 13.77
CA GLY A 26 -6.52 -3.34 14.17
C GLY A 26 -6.43 -2.00 13.42
N ALA A 27 -7.30 -1.09 13.80
CA ALA A 27 -7.25 0.29 13.33
C ALA A 27 -6.06 1.02 13.94
N GLY A 28 -5.23 1.66 13.11
CA GLY A 28 -4.02 2.34 13.52
C GLY A 28 -2.80 1.44 13.75
N ASP A 29 -2.97 0.11 13.66
CA ASP A 29 -1.84 -0.82 13.77
C ASP A 29 -0.92 -0.71 12.56
N GLN A 30 0.36 -0.96 12.81
CA GLN A 30 1.41 -0.91 11.79
C GLN A 30 2.20 -2.21 11.82
N MET A 31 2.60 -2.70 10.66
CA MET A 31 3.40 -3.90 10.50
C MET A 31 4.47 -3.73 9.43
N LEU A 32 5.64 -4.26 9.70
CA LEU A 32 6.74 -4.36 8.75
C LEU A 32 6.95 -5.83 8.36
N ILE A 33 6.96 -6.10 7.06
CA ILE A 33 7.31 -7.42 6.53
C ILE A 33 8.69 -7.32 5.87
N LEU A 34 9.66 -7.96 6.49
CA LEU A 34 11.05 -7.99 6.06
C LEU A 34 11.37 -9.28 5.31
N GLY A 35 12.25 -9.20 4.34
CA GLY A 35 12.76 -10.38 3.64
C GLY A 35 13.67 -10.02 2.47
N LYS A 36 14.50 -10.97 2.06
CA LYS A 36 15.39 -10.81 0.89
C LYS A 36 14.60 -10.57 -0.40
N SER A 37 15.24 -10.06 -1.44
CA SER A 37 14.61 -10.01 -2.77
C SER A 37 14.19 -11.42 -3.20
N GLY A 38 13.00 -11.55 -3.78
CA GLY A 38 12.43 -12.85 -4.18
C GLY A 38 11.79 -13.66 -3.05
N SER A 39 11.77 -13.20 -1.80
CA SER A 39 11.16 -13.94 -0.66
C SER A 39 9.63 -13.97 -0.65
N GLY A 40 8.95 -13.35 -1.62
CA GLY A 40 7.50 -13.35 -1.72
C GLY A 40 6.79 -12.14 -1.07
N LYS A 41 7.50 -11.09 -0.64
CA LYS A 41 6.91 -9.88 -0.04
C LYS A 41 5.81 -9.25 -0.90
N THR A 42 6.13 -8.94 -2.14
CA THR A 42 5.16 -8.39 -3.12
C THR A 42 3.98 -9.35 -3.35
N THR A 43 4.23 -10.65 -3.34
CA THR A 43 3.17 -11.68 -3.47
C THR A 43 2.20 -11.61 -2.30
N ILE A 44 2.70 -11.52 -1.07
CA ILE A 44 1.88 -11.36 0.14
C ILE A 44 1.03 -10.10 0.03
N LEU A 45 1.66 -8.98 -0.32
CA LEU A 45 0.98 -7.71 -0.47
C LEU A 45 -0.13 -7.78 -1.54
N ASN A 46 0.16 -8.40 -2.70
CA ASN A 46 -0.82 -8.59 -3.76
C ASN A 46 -1.99 -9.50 -3.35
N ILE A 47 -1.73 -10.51 -2.52
CA ILE A 47 -2.79 -11.36 -1.96
C ILE A 47 -3.67 -10.52 -1.00
N ILE A 48 -3.08 -9.80 -0.08
CA ILE A 48 -3.83 -8.94 0.86
C ILE A 48 -4.62 -7.86 0.11
N ALA A 49 -4.07 -7.33 -0.98
CA ALA A 49 -4.74 -6.35 -1.84
C ALA A 49 -5.87 -6.92 -2.72
N GLY A 50 -6.06 -8.24 -2.76
CA GLY A 50 -6.99 -8.89 -3.68
C GLY A 50 -6.61 -8.79 -5.15
N LEU A 51 -5.32 -8.57 -5.45
CA LEU A 51 -4.75 -8.56 -6.80
C LEU A 51 -4.32 -9.96 -7.25
N LEU A 52 -4.03 -10.84 -6.29
CA LEU A 52 -3.59 -12.21 -6.54
C LEU A 52 -4.35 -13.15 -5.60
N LYS A 53 -5.10 -14.12 -6.18
CA LYS A 53 -5.87 -15.06 -5.39
C LYS A 53 -4.96 -16.11 -4.73
N PRO A 54 -5.04 -16.35 -3.40
CA PRO A 54 -4.30 -17.42 -2.75
C PRO A 54 -4.81 -18.80 -3.17
N LYS A 55 -4.02 -19.85 -2.96
CA LYS A 55 -4.41 -21.24 -3.18
C LYS A 55 -5.21 -21.81 -2.00
N SER A 56 -4.93 -21.31 -0.79
CA SER A 56 -5.67 -21.64 0.43
C SER A 56 -5.70 -20.44 1.38
N GLY A 57 -6.57 -20.51 2.39
CA GLY A 57 -6.75 -19.46 3.38
C GLY A 57 -7.74 -18.39 2.94
N ASN A 58 -7.91 -17.38 3.78
CA ASN A 58 -8.83 -16.27 3.56
C ASN A 58 -8.23 -14.93 3.97
N VAL A 59 -8.73 -13.87 3.35
CA VAL A 59 -8.37 -12.48 3.69
C VAL A 59 -9.65 -11.69 3.93
N GLU A 60 -9.82 -11.24 5.17
CA GLU A 60 -10.91 -10.35 5.56
C GLU A 60 -10.38 -8.93 5.76
N ILE A 61 -11.04 -7.95 5.15
CA ILE A 61 -10.78 -6.53 5.37
C ILE A 61 -12.06 -5.87 5.88
N SER A 62 -12.00 -5.30 7.09
CA SER A 62 -13.16 -4.70 7.76
C SER A 62 -14.38 -5.63 7.81
N GLY A 63 -14.15 -6.92 8.10
CA GLY A 63 -15.19 -7.94 8.21
C GLY A 63 -15.72 -8.49 6.89
N THR A 64 -15.14 -8.10 5.75
CA THR A 64 -15.50 -8.62 4.42
C THR A 64 -14.41 -9.56 3.92
N ASP A 65 -14.76 -10.82 3.61
CA ASP A 65 -13.90 -11.71 2.85
C ASP A 65 -13.79 -11.20 1.41
N ILE A 66 -12.61 -10.67 1.06
CA ILE A 66 -12.40 -10.04 -0.25
C ILE A 66 -12.48 -11.03 -1.41
N TYR A 67 -12.26 -12.31 -1.17
CA TYR A 67 -12.31 -13.35 -2.21
C TYR A 67 -13.72 -13.92 -2.43
N SER A 68 -14.70 -13.54 -1.58
CA SER A 68 -16.11 -13.74 -1.86
C SER A 68 -16.66 -12.74 -2.88
N LEU A 69 -15.99 -11.58 -3.03
CA LEU A 69 -16.37 -10.54 -3.98
C LEU A 69 -15.89 -10.89 -5.40
N LYS A 70 -16.65 -10.51 -6.43
CA LYS A 70 -16.31 -10.80 -7.83
C LYS A 70 -16.35 -9.55 -8.70
N GLY A 71 -15.43 -9.49 -9.68
CA GLY A 71 -15.40 -8.44 -10.69
C GLY A 71 -15.48 -7.04 -10.11
N SER A 72 -16.44 -6.24 -10.57
CA SER A 72 -16.61 -4.84 -10.17
C SER A 72 -16.88 -4.62 -8.68
N GLN A 73 -17.39 -5.63 -7.95
CA GLN A 73 -17.58 -5.53 -6.50
C GLN A 73 -16.23 -5.49 -5.79
N LEU A 74 -15.29 -6.36 -6.19
CA LEU A 74 -13.94 -6.38 -5.66
C LEU A 74 -13.19 -5.09 -6.01
N ASP A 75 -13.32 -4.60 -7.26
CA ASP A 75 -12.68 -3.37 -7.70
C ASP A 75 -13.15 -2.15 -6.90
N LYS A 76 -14.46 -2.01 -6.70
CA LYS A 76 -15.05 -0.95 -5.87
C LYS A 76 -14.61 -1.09 -4.41
N PHE A 77 -14.57 -2.30 -3.88
CA PHE A 77 -14.12 -2.55 -2.51
C PHE A 77 -12.66 -2.12 -2.33
N ARG A 78 -11.78 -2.51 -3.25
CA ARG A 78 -10.36 -2.09 -3.24
C ARG A 78 -10.24 -0.57 -3.29
N GLY A 79 -10.87 0.06 -4.28
CA GLY A 79 -10.82 1.51 -4.45
C GLY A 79 -11.23 2.28 -3.20
N LYS A 80 -12.18 1.75 -2.43
CA LYS A 80 -12.68 2.38 -1.21
C LYS A 80 -11.86 2.07 0.03
N ASN A 81 -11.34 0.85 0.18
CA ASN A 81 -10.82 0.37 1.45
C ASN A 81 -9.31 0.17 1.48
N ILE A 82 -8.63 0.10 0.31
CA ILE A 82 -7.21 -0.24 0.23
C ILE A 82 -6.46 0.84 -0.55
N GLY A 83 -5.47 1.44 0.09
CA GLY A 83 -4.47 2.29 -0.57
C GLY A 83 -3.22 1.48 -0.85
N ILE A 84 -2.78 1.43 -2.11
CA ILE A 84 -1.58 0.69 -2.50
C ILE A 84 -0.53 1.66 -3.02
N ILE A 85 0.66 1.59 -2.44
CA ILE A 85 1.85 2.31 -2.86
C ILE A 85 2.84 1.28 -3.39
N PHE A 86 3.16 1.36 -4.66
CA PHE A 86 4.08 0.45 -5.33
C PHE A 86 5.51 0.98 -5.31
N GLN A 87 6.50 0.09 -5.39
CA GLN A 87 7.91 0.43 -5.49
C GLN A 87 8.21 1.43 -6.62
N LYS A 88 7.68 1.16 -7.81
CA LYS A 88 7.66 2.14 -8.90
C LYS A 88 6.32 2.85 -8.89
N PRO A 89 6.27 4.18 -8.81
CA PRO A 89 5.02 4.92 -8.87
C PRO A 89 4.26 4.58 -10.16
N HIS A 90 3.15 3.85 -10.05
CA HIS A 90 2.29 3.55 -11.21
C HIS A 90 1.36 4.74 -11.49
N ILE A 91 1.94 5.90 -11.76
CA ILE A 91 1.23 7.14 -12.03
C ILE A 91 0.98 7.22 -13.55
N LEU A 92 -0.20 7.66 -13.96
CA LEU A 92 -0.54 7.79 -15.35
C LEU A 92 0.12 9.04 -15.95
N ALA A 93 1.19 8.83 -16.71
CA ALA A 93 2.03 9.88 -17.27
C ALA A 93 1.29 10.92 -18.14
N PRO A 94 0.24 10.58 -18.93
CA PRO A 94 -0.51 11.57 -19.70
C PRO A 94 -1.30 12.57 -18.85
N LEU A 95 -1.61 12.21 -17.59
CA LEU A 95 -2.41 13.01 -16.69
C LEU A 95 -1.54 13.91 -15.81
N THR A 96 -2.11 15.03 -15.37
CA THR A 96 -1.54 15.88 -14.31
C THR A 96 -1.60 15.19 -12.95
N VAL A 97 -0.93 15.76 -11.95
CA VAL A 97 -1.03 15.29 -10.56
C VAL A 97 -2.48 15.24 -10.09
N GLU A 98 -3.23 16.34 -10.27
CA GLU A 98 -4.62 16.45 -9.84
C GLU A 98 -5.53 15.44 -10.54
N GLU A 99 -5.38 15.26 -11.85
CA GLU A 99 -6.15 14.28 -12.63
C GLU A 99 -5.89 12.84 -12.22
N ASN A 100 -4.65 12.51 -11.82
CA ASN A 100 -4.32 11.19 -11.26
C ASN A 100 -5.09 10.90 -9.96
N LEU A 101 -5.27 11.90 -9.10
CA LEU A 101 -6.04 11.75 -7.87
C LEU A 101 -7.55 11.74 -8.15
N GLN A 102 -8.02 12.55 -9.09
CA GLN A 102 -9.43 12.55 -9.52
C GLN A 102 -9.84 11.18 -10.07
N LEU A 103 -8.96 10.54 -10.86
CA LEU A 103 -9.22 9.21 -11.38
C LEU A 103 -9.36 8.15 -10.27
N ALA A 104 -8.55 8.23 -9.21
CA ALA A 104 -8.68 7.34 -8.06
C ALA A 104 -10.02 7.53 -7.35
N ASN A 105 -10.52 8.76 -7.26
CA ASN A 105 -11.84 9.08 -6.71
C ASN A 105 -13.00 8.64 -7.58
N PHE A 106 -12.82 8.56 -8.90
CA PHE A 106 -13.89 8.24 -9.85
C PHE A 106 -14.58 6.89 -9.53
N PHE A 107 -13.80 5.88 -9.14
CA PHE A 107 -14.34 4.56 -8.81
C PHE A 107 -15.13 4.51 -7.51
N VAL A 108 -14.92 5.46 -6.62
CA VAL A 108 -15.53 5.48 -5.28
C VAL A 108 -16.68 6.48 -5.20
N LYS A 109 -16.76 7.41 -6.15
CA LYS A 109 -17.75 8.52 -6.18
C LYS A 109 -17.73 9.35 -4.88
N GLU A 110 -16.58 9.40 -4.20
CA GLU A 110 -16.40 10.21 -3.02
C GLU A 110 -15.89 11.62 -3.37
N ASN A 111 -15.93 12.50 -2.42
CA ASN A 111 -15.78 13.93 -2.58
C ASN A 111 -14.35 14.33 -3.02
N THR A 112 -14.21 15.01 -4.16
CA THR A 112 -12.95 15.60 -4.66
C THR A 112 -12.38 16.68 -3.73
N GLN A 113 -13.14 17.15 -2.74
CA GLN A 113 -12.69 18.16 -1.74
C GLN A 113 -11.47 17.70 -0.92
N LEU A 114 -11.10 16.43 -0.96
CA LEU A 114 -9.94 15.90 -0.25
C LEU A 114 -8.61 16.10 -0.99
N ILE A 115 -8.64 16.38 -2.28
CA ILE A 115 -7.42 16.45 -3.12
C ILE A 115 -6.55 17.63 -2.67
N GLU A 116 -7.12 18.82 -2.56
CA GLU A 116 -6.36 20.02 -2.18
C GLU A 116 -5.74 19.90 -0.79
N PRO A 117 -6.47 19.59 0.29
CA PRO A 117 -5.88 19.41 1.61
C PRO A 117 -4.77 18.37 1.64
N LEU A 118 -4.96 17.24 0.94
CA LEU A 118 -3.98 16.16 0.89
C LEU A 118 -2.70 16.56 0.15
N LEU A 119 -2.81 17.23 -1.00
CA LEU A 119 -1.64 17.71 -1.75
C LEU A 119 -0.89 18.80 -0.99
N LYS A 120 -1.58 19.67 -0.25
CA LYS A 120 -0.95 20.67 0.64
C LYS A 120 -0.17 19.98 1.78
N GLU A 121 -0.77 18.99 2.43
CA GLU A 121 -0.14 18.24 3.51
C GLU A 121 1.11 17.47 3.03
N LEU A 122 1.07 16.96 1.82
CA LEU A 122 2.20 16.26 1.20
C LEU A 122 3.23 17.22 0.57
N GLY A 123 3.00 18.54 0.64
CA GLY A 123 3.93 19.58 0.14
C GLY A 123 4.07 19.57 -1.38
N ILE A 124 3.02 19.18 -2.12
CA ILE A 124 3.04 19.12 -3.60
C ILE A 124 1.82 19.81 -4.24
N TRP A 125 1.15 20.70 -3.51
CA TRP A 125 0.00 21.43 -4.06
C TRP A 125 0.34 22.34 -5.24
N ASP A 126 1.49 22.99 -5.21
CA ASP A 126 2.02 23.82 -6.29
C ASP A 126 2.24 23.02 -7.59
N LYS A 127 2.44 21.72 -7.49
CA LYS A 127 2.62 20.79 -8.62
C LYS A 127 1.32 20.18 -9.13
N ARG A 128 0.14 20.53 -8.60
CA ARG A 128 -1.14 19.87 -8.98
C ARG A 128 -1.45 19.84 -10.47
N LYS A 129 -1.02 20.88 -11.21
CA LYS A 129 -1.19 20.97 -12.67
C LYS A 129 0.03 20.47 -13.46
N ALA A 130 1.10 20.07 -12.79
CA ALA A 130 2.29 19.56 -13.45
C ALA A 130 2.03 18.18 -14.06
N ARG A 131 2.69 17.90 -15.19
CA ARG A 131 2.73 16.56 -15.77
C ARG A 131 3.72 15.69 -14.99
N ILE A 132 3.43 14.42 -14.88
CA ILE A 132 4.24 13.48 -14.09
C ILE A 132 5.70 13.42 -14.59
N SER A 133 5.93 13.57 -15.89
CA SER A 133 7.26 13.58 -16.50
C SER A 133 8.16 14.75 -16.08
N THR A 134 7.59 15.77 -15.44
CA THR A 134 8.34 16.96 -14.97
C THR A 134 8.64 16.93 -13.48
N LEU A 135 8.19 15.90 -12.78
CA LEU A 135 8.39 15.74 -11.34
C LEU A 135 9.74 15.08 -11.03
N SER A 136 10.35 15.48 -9.94
CA SER A 136 11.43 14.72 -9.32
C SER A 136 10.90 13.37 -8.79
N GLU A 137 11.81 12.43 -8.53
CA GLU A 137 11.46 11.11 -8.00
C GLU A 137 10.71 11.21 -6.65
N GLY A 138 11.17 12.08 -5.76
CA GLY A 138 10.51 12.33 -4.47
C GLY A 138 9.12 12.95 -4.63
N GLU A 139 8.91 13.87 -5.59
CA GLU A 139 7.60 14.42 -5.91
C GLU A 139 6.67 13.34 -6.48
N ALA A 140 7.16 12.52 -7.40
CA ALA A 140 6.40 11.40 -7.97
C ALA A 140 6.00 10.38 -6.88
N GLN A 141 6.89 10.09 -5.93
CA GLN A 141 6.58 9.24 -4.78
C GLN A 141 5.48 9.84 -3.92
N ARG A 142 5.51 11.14 -3.62
CA ARG A 142 4.46 11.85 -2.87
C ARG A 142 3.11 11.83 -3.62
N VAL A 143 3.11 11.94 -4.95
CA VAL A 143 1.91 11.79 -5.78
C VAL A 143 1.36 10.36 -5.68
N SER A 144 2.21 9.33 -5.70
CA SER A 144 1.81 7.94 -5.51
C SER A 144 1.14 7.72 -4.14
N ILE A 145 1.73 8.29 -3.09
CA ILE A 145 1.17 8.29 -1.74
C ILE A 145 -0.18 9.03 -1.71
N ALA A 146 -0.25 10.23 -2.29
CA ALA A 146 -1.50 11.00 -2.36
C ALA A 146 -2.62 10.20 -3.03
N ARG A 147 -2.31 9.55 -4.15
CA ARG A 147 -3.28 8.73 -4.88
C ARG A 147 -3.78 7.54 -4.07
N ALA A 148 -2.90 6.90 -3.29
CA ALA A 148 -3.28 5.80 -2.41
C ALA A 148 -4.18 6.25 -1.25
N LEU A 149 -4.04 7.50 -0.79
CA LEU A 149 -4.70 8.03 0.40
C LEU A 149 -5.97 8.85 0.12
N VAL A 150 -6.18 9.28 -1.13
CA VAL A 150 -7.26 10.23 -1.48
C VAL A 150 -8.67 9.73 -1.10
N ASN A 151 -8.87 8.41 -1.09
CA ASN A 151 -10.13 7.76 -0.70
C ASN A 151 -10.19 7.40 0.79
N ARG A 152 -9.26 7.86 1.63
CA ARG A 152 -9.18 7.54 3.07
C ARG A 152 -9.29 6.04 3.33
N PRO A 153 -8.37 5.24 2.79
CA PRO A 153 -8.44 3.79 2.89
C PRO A 153 -8.36 3.34 4.36
N LYS A 154 -8.94 2.18 4.65
CA LYS A 154 -8.81 1.53 5.97
C LYS A 154 -7.54 0.70 6.10
N LEU A 155 -6.95 0.30 4.97
CA LEU A 155 -5.70 -0.45 4.91
C LEU A 155 -4.76 0.22 3.90
N ILE A 156 -3.55 0.51 4.33
CA ILE A 156 -2.47 1.05 3.50
C ILE A 156 -1.43 -0.04 3.33
N LEU A 157 -1.11 -0.34 2.08
CA LEU A 157 -0.10 -1.33 1.68
C LEU A 157 1.01 -0.62 0.91
N ALA A 158 2.25 -0.73 1.36
CA ALA A 158 3.41 -0.11 0.72
C ALA A 158 4.46 -1.16 0.35
N ASP A 159 4.74 -1.29 -0.93
CA ASP A 159 5.74 -2.19 -1.48
C ASP A 159 7.03 -1.43 -1.74
N GLU A 160 8.08 -1.72 -0.95
CA GLU A 160 9.42 -1.12 -1.06
C GLU A 160 9.39 0.42 -1.22
N PRO A 161 8.67 1.17 -0.36
CA PRO A 161 8.41 2.60 -0.59
C PRO A 161 9.67 3.49 -0.49
N THR A 162 10.81 2.93 -0.07
CA THR A 162 12.07 3.64 0.16
C THR A 162 13.22 3.18 -0.75
N ALA A 163 12.98 2.23 -1.67
CA ALA A 163 14.04 1.51 -2.38
C ALA A 163 14.97 2.38 -3.24
N SER A 164 14.48 3.52 -3.73
CA SER A 164 15.26 4.44 -4.58
C SER A 164 15.63 5.76 -3.88
N LEU A 165 15.46 5.83 -2.55
CA LEU A 165 15.65 7.05 -1.78
C LEU A 165 16.95 6.98 -0.96
N ASP A 166 17.56 8.14 -0.72
CA ASP A 166 18.60 8.29 0.30
C ASP A 166 18.04 8.13 1.71
N ASP A 167 18.92 8.11 2.73
CA ASP A 167 18.54 7.80 4.11
C ASP A 167 17.54 8.80 4.69
N GLU A 168 17.73 10.08 4.42
CA GLU A 168 16.87 11.16 4.94
C GLU A 168 15.47 11.10 4.31
N ASN A 169 15.40 10.95 2.99
CA ASN A 169 14.15 10.83 2.27
C ASN A 169 13.43 9.50 2.59
N ALA A 170 14.15 8.41 2.79
CA ALA A 170 13.58 7.12 3.20
C ALA A 170 12.88 7.24 4.57
N ALA A 171 13.55 7.80 5.57
CA ALA A 171 12.96 8.04 6.89
C ALA A 171 11.75 8.99 6.82
N ALA A 172 11.82 10.03 5.99
CA ALA A 172 10.72 10.97 5.80
C ALA A 172 9.48 10.29 5.20
N VAL A 173 9.64 9.41 4.20
CA VAL A 173 8.53 8.65 3.59
C VAL A 173 7.89 7.71 4.59
N VAL A 174 8.68 6.98 5.38
CA VAL A 174 8.12 6.07 6.42
C VAL A 174 7.32 6.86 7.45
N ARG A 175 7.88 7.94 7.99
CA ARG A 175 7.16 8.81 8.94
C ARG A 175 5.88 9.38 8.35
N LEU A 176 5.91 9.80 7.08
CA LEU A 176 4.75 10.30 6.37
C LEU A 176 3.63 9.23 6.33
N LEU A 177 3.96 8.00 5.95
CA LEU A 177 3.02 6.88 5.92
C LEU A 177 2.44 6.57 7.30
N GLN A 178 3.28 6.58 8.35
CA GLN A 178 2.84 6.38 9.72
C GLN A 178 1.87 7.47 10.20
N VAL A 179 2.19 8.73 9.94
CA VAL A 179 1.33 9.88 10.27
C VAL A 179 -0.01 9.78 9.56
N GLN A 180 -0.01 9.46 8.27
CA GLN A 180 -1.24 9.33 7.49
C GLN A 180 -2.08 8.13 7.95
N ALA A 181 -1.46 6.98 8.21
CA ALA A 181 -2.16 5.80 8.74
C ALA A 181 -2.84 6.13 10.08
N LYS A 182 -2.13 6.80 10.99
CA LYS A 182 -2.69 7.23 12.28
C LYS A 182 -3.83 8.23 12.09
N LYS A 183 -3.66 9.23 11.22
CA LYS A 183 -4.67 10.25 10.93
C LYS A 183 -5.99 9.67 10.43
N TYR A 184 -5.93 8.67 9.55
CA TYR A 184 -7.12 8.02 8.98
C TYR A 184 -7.56 6.79 9.79
N ASN A 185 -6.89 6.49 10.91
CA ASN A 185 -7.13 5.29 11.71
C ASN A 185 -7.06 4.01 10.84
N ALA A 186 -6.15 4.01 9.87
CA ALA A 186 -5.91 2.93 8.93
C ALA A 186 -4.84 1.97 9.47
N ALA A 187 -4.96 0.67 9.16
CA ALA A 187 -3.85 -0.25 9.31
C ALA A 187 -2.80 0.00 8.22
N LEU A 188 -1.51 -0.16 8.55
CA LEU A 188 -0.39 0.04 7.63
C LEU A 188 0.46 -1.22 7.57
N ILE A 189 0.72 -1.70 6.35
CA ILE A 189 1.74 -2.72 6.09
C ILE A 189 2.79 -2.13 5.15
N ILE A 190 4.06 -2.20 5.56
CA ILE A 190 5.20 -1.91 4.70
C ILE A 190 5.94 -3.21 4.45
N VAL A 191 6.18 -3.57 3.20
CA VAL A 191 7.06 -4.68 2.85
C VAL A 191 8.35 -4.12 2.28
N THR A 192 9.51 -4.57 2.80
CA THR A 192 10.81 -4.08 2.35
C THR A 192 11.96 -5.04 2.70
N HIS A 193 13.08 -4.87 2.03
CA HIS A 193 14.37 -5.44 2.43
C HIS A 193 15.28 -4.38 3.06
N ASP A 194 14.84 -3.13 3.11
CA ASP A 194 15.59 -1.98 3.59
C ASP A 194 15.69 -1.98 5.13
N GLN A 195 16.88 -2.23 5.66
CA GLN A 195 17.13 -2.27 7.10
C GLN A 195 16.94 -0.90 7.78
N ARG A 196 17.05 0.20 7.05
CA ARG A 196 16.84 1.56 7.57
C ARG A 196 15.41 1.77 8.10
N VAL A 197 14.44 1.01 7.57
CA VAL A 197 13.03 1.09 7.97
C VAL A 197 12.75 0.29 9.24
N LYS A 198 13.62 -0.65 9.60
CA LYS A 198 13.41 -1.63 10.67
C LYS A 198 13.12 -0.99 12.03
N ASP A 199 13.80 0.10 12.35
CA ASP A 199 13.69 0.73 13.67
C ASP A 199 12.43 1.62 13.81
N HIS A 200 11.70 1.85 12.72
CA HIS A 200 10.51 2.70 12.71
C HIS A 200 9.22 1.97 13.10
N ILE A 201 9.17 0.64 12.96
CA ILE A 201 7.97 -0.16 13.24
C ILE A 201 8.37 -1.39 14.04
N SER A 202 7.88 -1.53 15.26
CA SER A 202 8.23 -2.63 16.17
C SER A 202 7.56 -3.96 15.85
N ASN A 203 6.33 -3.92 15.29
CA ASN A 203 5.61 -5.13 14.89
C ASN A 203 6.15 -5.61 13.54
N GLN A 204 6.92 -6.71 13.56
CA GLN A 204 7.67 -7.18 12.39
C GLN A 204 7.48 -8.66 12.14
N ILE A 205 7.40 -9.02 10.86
CA ILE A 205 7.46 -10.40 10.37
C ILE A 205 8.64 -10.53 9.41
N ILE A 206 9.43 -11.60 9.56
CA ILE A 206 10.53 -11.91 8.63
C ILE A 206 10.11 -13.10 7.78
N ILE A 207 10.15 -12.94 6.45
CA ILE A 207 9.83 -14.00 5.50
C ILE A 207 11.05 -14.42 4.68
N GLY A 208 11.08 -15.69 4.28
CA GLY A 208 12.19 -16.23 3.47
C GLY A 208 13.46 -16.52 4.26
N GLY A 209 13.38 -16.70 5.56
CA GLY A 209 14.47 -17.09 6.45
C GLY A 209 14.44 -18.58 6.78
N GLN A 210 14.36 -19.47 5.78
CA GLN A 210 14.70 -20.89 5.94
C GLN A 210 15.67 -21.27 4.83
N SER A 211 16.90 -21.41 5.20
CA SER A 211 17.83 -22.34 4.55
C SER A 211 17.56 -23.75 5.02
#